data_92fbdf98254a8859182cdb289e7df94b
#
_entry.id   92fbdf98254a8859182cdb289e7df94b
#
_cell.length_a   1.000
_cell.length_b   1.000
_cell.length_c   1.000
_cell.angle_alpha   90.00
_cell.angle_beta   90.00
_cell.angle_gamma   90.00
#
_symmetry.space_group_name_H-M   'P 1'
#
loop_
_entity.id
_entity.type
_entity.pdbx_description
1 polymer ?
#
loop_
_entity_poly.entity_id
_entity_poly.type
_entity_poly.pdbx_seq_one_letter_code
_entity_poly.pdbx_strand_id
1 'polypeptide(L)'
;MSEPKKLAIIVHSNTLDKLYPILFLASTGGAMDMEVNLFFTFWGMNAIKEGGLDSAGLPGLMRIGTGMMKRKIKNTKVPTLSRLLEMARMTDKVKLYACSTTMELMDISKDELIPEVDGIVGAASFLSIAQDADVQLFI
;
A
#
# COMPACT_ATOMS: atom_id res chain seq x y z
N MET A 1 -9.51 -6.86 28.42
CA MET A 1 -9.30 -7.04 26.98
C MET A 1 -8.00 -6.37 26.56
N SER A 2 -7.21 -7.04 25.79
CA SER A 2 -5.96 -6.46 25.27
C SER A 2 -6.29 -5.46 24.15
N GLU A 3 -5.44 -4.45 24.03
CA GLU A 3 -5.52 -3.53 22.89
C GLU A 3 -5.26 -4.29 21.59
N PRO A 4 -5.86 -3.84 20.45
CA PRO A 4 -5.57 -4.47 19.17
C PRO A 4 -4.09 -4.31 18.83
N LYS A 5 -3.52 -5.33 18.20
CA LYS A 5 -2.16 -5.25 17.68
C LYS A 5 -2.11 -4.27 16.52
N LYS A 6 -0.95 -3.72 16.28
CA LYS A 6 -0.75 -2.69 15.23
C LYS A 6 0.33 -3.11 14.26
N LEU A 7 0.03 -2.93 12.98
CA LEU A 7 0.96 -3.14 11.86
C LEU A 7 1.18 -1.81 11.17
N ALA A 8 2.44 -1.44 10.99
CA ALA A 8 2.81 -0.25 10.22
C ALA A 8 3.72 -0.68 9.06
N ILE A 9 3.38 -0.31 7.85
CA ILE A 9 4.19 -0.59 6.67
C ILE A 9 4.54 0.71 5.97
N ILE A 10 5.84 0.97 5.79
CA ILE A 10 6.32 2.04 4.93
C ILE A 10 6.44 1.46 3.53
N VAL A 11 5.63 1.99 2.62
CA VAL A 11 5.56 1.52 1.25
C VAL A 11 6.42 2.45 0.38
N HIS A 12 7.63 2.01 0.09
CA HIS A 12 8.58 2.76 -0.73
C HIS A 12 8.51 2.37 -2.21
N SER A 13 8.02 1.17 -2.50
CA SER A 13 8.04 0.60 -3.84
C SER A 13 6.64 0.53 -4.46
N ASN A 14 6.59 0.56 -5.79
CA ASN A 14 5.34 0.45 -6.53
C ASN A 14 5.36 -0.67 -7.57
N THR A 15 6.31 -1.60 -7.45
CA THR A 15 6.38 -2.72 -8.39
C THR A 15 5.42 -3.84 -7.98
N LEU A 16 4.99 -4.61 -8.97
CA LEU A 16 3.99 -5.66 -8.80
C LEU A 16 4.39 -6.67 -7.71
N ASP A 17 5.66 -7.07 -7.69
CA ASP A 17 6.22 -8.05 -6.75
C ASP A 17 6.26 -7.55 -5.31
N LYS A 18 6.28 -6.23 -5.13
CA LYS A 18 6.29 -5.61 -3.80
C LYS A 18 4.89 -5.27 -3.31
N LEU A 19 4.04 -4.79 -4.20
CA LEU A 19 2.68 -4.41 -3.85
C LEU A 19 1.82 -5.61 -3.41
N TYR A 20 2.04 -6.79 -4.01
CA TYR A 20 1.31 -7.97 -3.59
C TYR A 20 1.56 -8.34 -2.13
N PRO A 21 2.79 -8.52 -1.66
CA PRO A 21 3.04 -8.76 -0.23
C PRO A 21 2.50 -7.67 0.68
N ILE A 22 2.63 -6.41 0.29
CA ILE A 22 2.11 -5.29 1.07
C ILE A 22 0.60 -5.44 1.29
N LEU A 23 -0.15 -5.67 0.21
CA LEU A 23 -1.61 -5.78 0.30
C LEU A 23 -2.08 -7.10 0.89
N PHE A 24 -1.33 -8.20 0.71
CA PHE A 24 -1.59 -9.45 1.43
C PHE A 24 -1.48 -9.24 2.94
N LEU A 25 -0.41 -8.59 3.39
CA LEU A 25 -0.22 -8.33 4.81
C LEU A 25 -1.26 -7.35 5.35
N ALA A 26 -1.58 -6.31 4.60
CA ALA A 26 -2.57 -5.33 5.01
C ALA A 26 -3.96 -5.96 5.15
N SER A 27 -4.41 -6.71 4.15
CA SER A 27 -5.73 -7.35 4.19
C SER A 27 -5.81 -8.42 5.27
N THR A 28 -4.75 -9.20 5.43
CA THR A 28 -4.68 -10.23 6.47
C THR A 28 -4.66 -9.59 7.86
N GLY A 29 -3.86 -8.54 8.03
CA GLY A 29 -3.79 -7.80 9.29
C GLY A 29 -5.15 -7.25 9.69
N GLY A 30 -5.86 -6.63 8.74
CA GLY A 30 -7.21 -6.14 8.97
C GLY A 30 -8.18 -7.25 9.36
N ALA A 31 -8.10 -8.40 8.69
CA ALA A 31 -8.94 -9.57 8.99
C ALA A 31 -8.63 -10.16 10.37
N MET A 32 -7.44 -9.95 10.89
CA MET A 32 -7.02 -10.35 12.23
C MET A 32 -7.35 -9.29 13.30
N ASP A 33 -8.12 -8.28 12.95
CA ASP A 33 -8.45 -7.14 13.82
C ASP A 33 -7.24 -6.29 14.23
N MET A 34 -6.16 -6.33 13.46
CA MET A 34 -5.03 -5.43 13.67
C MET A 34 -5.34 -4.04 13.10
N GLU A 35 -4.86 -3.01 13.76
CA GLU A 35 -4.83 -1.67 13.15
C GLU A 35 -3.67 -1.64 12.17
N VAL A 36 -3.97 -1.39 10.91
CA VAL A 36 -2.96 -1.38 9.84
C VAL A 36 -2.81 0.04 9.29
N ASN A 37 -1.60 0.55 9.31
CA ASN A 37 -1.29 1.87 8.77
C ASN A 37 -0.23 1.74 7.69
N LEU A 38 -0.57 2.16 6.47
CA LEU A 38 0.31 2.12 5.31
C LEU A 38 0.72 3.56 4.97
N PHE A 39 2.03 3.78 4.88
CA PHE A 39 2.58 5.09 4.53
C PHE A 39 3.28 4.99 3.18
N PHE A 40 2.68 5.61 2.18
CA PHE A 40 3.21 5.58 0.81
C PHE A 40 4.15 6.74 0.60
N THR A 41 5.41 6.44 0.34
CA THR A 41 6.45 7.42 0.17
C THR A 41 7.25 7.13 -1.09
N PHE A 42 7.82 8.17 -1.67
CA PHE A 42 8.66 8.09 -2.87
C PHE A 42 7.96 7.33 -4.00
N TRP A 43 8.57 6.27 -4.55
CA TRP A 43 7.97 5.49 -5.64
C TRP A 43 6.65 4.83 -5.24
N GLY A 44 6.49 4.52 -3.95
CA GLY A 44 5.24 3.97 -3.43
C GLY A 44 4.02 4.86 -3.68
N MET A 45 4.22 6.18 -3.78
CA MET A 45 3.14 7.12 -4.09
C MET A 45 2.45 6.80 -5.42
N ASN A 46 3.19 6.24 -6.37
CA ASN A 46 2.61 5.89 -7.67
C ASN A 46 1.53 4.81 -7.56
N ALA A 47 1.57 3.99 -6.50
CA ALA A 47 0.56 2.96 -6.28
C ALA A 47 -0.80 3.54 -5.89
N ILE A 48 -0.80 4.68 -5.19
CA ILE A 48 -2.04 5.32 -4.73
C ILE A 48 -2.49 6.50 -5.59
N LYS A 49 -1.85 6.69 -6.74
CA LYS A 49 -2.37 7.56 -7.80
C LYS A 49 -3.42 6.78 -8.60
N GLU A 50 -4.36 7.51 -9.19
CA GLU A 50 -5.38 6.91 -10.05
C GLU A 50 -4.76 5.97 -11.08
N GLY A 51 -5.22 4.72 -11.11
CA GLY A 51 -4.74 3.70 -12.04
C GLY A 51 -3.38 3.10 -11.66
N GLY A 52 -2.76 3.53 -10.56
CA GLY A 52 -1.41 3.08 -10.17
C GLY A 52 -1.32 1.59 -9.86
N LEU A 53 -2.32 1.03 -9.19
CA LEU A 53 -2.34 -0.40 -8.88
C LEU A 53 -2.49 -1.25 -10.13
N ASP A 54 -3.37 -0.86 -11.04
CA ASP A 54 -3.63 -1.63 -12.26
C ASP A 54 -2.47 -1.56 -13.25
N SER A 55 -1.67 -0.49 -13.20
CA SER A 55 -0.51 -0.30 -14.09
C SER A 55 0.80 -0.82 -13.49
N ALA A 56 0.79 -1.34 -12.27
CA ALA A 56 2.01 -1.84 -11.63
C ALA A 56 2.64 -2.97 -12.44
N GLY A 57 3.96 -2.92 -12.59
CA GLY A 57 4.71 -3.90 -13.34
C GLY A 57 5.88 -4.45 -12.53
N LEU A 58 6.54 -5.47 -13.08
CA LEU A 58 7.73 -6.05 -12.49
C LEU A 58 8.90 -5.07 -12.57
N PRO A 59 9.89 -5.19 -11.65
CA PRO A 59 11.00 -4.23 -11.60
C PRO A 59 12.02 -4.44 -12.72
N GLY A 60 12.63 -3.34 -13.14
CA GLY A 60 13.77 -3.36 -14.07
C GLY A 60 13.46 -4.07 -15.38
N LEU A 61 14.39 -4.88 -15.84
CA LEU A 61 14.24 -5.64 -17.09
C LEU A 61 13.14 -6.69 -17.03
N MET A 62 12.76 -7.13 -15.83
CA MET A 62 11.66 -8.09 -15.66
C MET A 62 10.30 -7.48 -16.04
N ARG A 63 10.24 -6.18 -16.21
CA ARG A 63 9.02 -5.48 -16.61
C ARG A 63 8.44 -6.03 -17.93
N ILE A 64 9.30 -6.53 -18.80
CA ILE A 64 8.89 -7.16 -20.06
C ILE A 64 7.96 -8.35 -19.79
N GLY A 65 8.19 -9.07 -18.69
CA GLY A 65 7.39 -10.23 -18.28
C GLY A 65 6.13 -9.89 -17.47
N THR A 66 5.81 -8.61 -17.30
CA THR A 66 4.66 -8.18 -16.49
C THR A 66 3.34 -8.81 -16.96
N GLY A 67 3.11 -8.82 -18.27
CA GLY A 67 1.90 -9.40 -18.84
C GLY A 67 1.76 -10.89 -18.57
N MET A 68 2.87 -11.63 -18.66
CA MET A 68 2.88 -13.06 -18.33
C MET A 68 2.58 -13.29 -16.85
N MET A 69 3.19 -12.48 -15.98
CA MET A 69 2.97 -12.59 -14.54
C MET A 69 1.51 -12.30 -14.19
N LYS A 70 0.93 -11.25 -14.76
CA LYS A 70 -0.49 -10.90 -14.53
C LYS A 70 -1.42 -12.01 -15.00
N ARG A 71 -1.10 -12.63 -16.13
CA ARG A 71 -1.88 -13.79 -16.64
C ARG A 71 -1.80 -14.97 -15.67
N LYS A 72 -0.60 -15.26 -15.15
CA LYS A 72 -0.41 -16.34 -14.18
C LYS A 72 -1.18 -16.07 -12.90
N ILE A 73 -1.14 -14.84 -12.40
CA ILE A 73 -1.90 -14.42 -11.22
C ILE A 73 -3.39 -14.65 -11.45
N LYS A 74 -3.90 -14.22 -12.60
CA LYS A 74 -5.31 -14.39 -12.96
C LYS A 74 -5.70 -15.87 -13.01
N ASN A 75 -4.84 -16.72 -13.55
CA ASN A 75 -5.10 -18.16 -13.67
C ASN A 75 -5.04 -18.90 -12.33
N THR A 76 -4.34 -18.35 -11.34
CA THR A 76 -4.21 -18.96 -9.99
C THR A 76 -5.29 -18.45 -9.02
N LYS A 77 -6.23 -17.65 -9.49
CA LYS A 77 -7.32 -17.09 -8.69
C LYS A 77 -6.85 -16.14 -7.58
N VAL A 78 -5.64 -15.62 -7.67
CA VAL A 78 -5.16 -14.56 -6.78
C VAL A 78 -5.85 -13.25 -7.19
N PRO A 79 -6.43 -12.50 -6.23
CA PRO A 79 -7.11 -11.25 -6.57
C PRO A 79 -6.14 -10.23 -7.20
N THR A 80 -6.69 -9.29 -7.96
CA THR A 80 -5.92 -8.15 -8.45
C THR A 80 -5.52 -7.25 -7.28
N LEU A 81 -4.52 -6.39 -7.49
CA LEU A 81 -4.12 -5.42 -6.46
C LEU A 81 -5.29 -4.53 -6.04
N SER A 82 -6.07 -4.06 -7.00
CA SER A 82 -7.25 -3.23 -6.70
C SER A 82 -8.27 -3.98 -5.85
N ARG A 83 -8.49 -5.26 -6.13
CA ARG A 83 -9.40 -6.07 -5.33
C ARG A 83 -8.86 -6.33 -3.93
N LEU A 84 -7.55 -6.55 -3.80
CA LEU A 84 -6.91 -6.70 -2.49
C LEU A 84 -7.05 -5.44 -1.64
N LEU A 85 -6.88 -4.26 -2.26
CA LEU A 85 -7.09 -3.00 -1.56
C LEU A 85 -8.54 -2.88 -1.09
N GLU A 86 -9.48 -3.20 -1.96
CA GLU A 86 -10.91 -3.19 -1.61
C GLU A 86 -11.19 -4.12 -0.43
N MET A 87 -10.65 -5.34 -0.47
CA MET A 87 -10.80 -6.30 0.62
C MET A 87 -10.21 -5.78 1.94
N ALA A 88 -9.03 -5.17 1.87
CA ALA A 88 -8.40 -4.57 3.03
C ALA A 88 -9.26 -3.46 3.62
N ARG A 89 -9.82 -2.60 2.79
CA ARG A 89 -10.67 -1.49 3.22
C ARG A 89 -11.99 -1.95 3.82
N MET A 90 -12.49 -3.11 3.43
CA MET A 90 -13.72 -3.67 3.98
C MET A 90 -13.61 -4.02 5.48
N THR A 91 -12.40 -4.18 5.98
CA THR A 91 -12.19 -4.50 7.40
C THR A 91 -12.32 -3.27 8.32
N ASP A 92 -12.34 -2.07 7.78
CA ASP A 92 -12.29 -0.78 8.51
C ASP A 92 -11.05 -0.62 9.40
N LYS A 93 -10.04 -1.48 9.23
CA LYS A 93 -8.83 -1.47 10.05
C LYS A 93 -7.61 -0.91 9.31
N VAL A 94 -7.69 -0.81 7.99
CA VAL A 94 -6.56 -0.43 7.15
C VAL A 94 -6.69 1.03 6.72
N LYS A 95 -5.67 1.82 7.07
CA LYS A 95 -5.59 3.24 6.69
C LYS A 95 -4.40 3.47 5.77
N LEU A 96 -4.61 4.32 4.77
CA LEU A 96 -3.61 4.69 3.78
C LEU A 96 -3.22 6.16 3.96
N TYR A 97 -1.94 6.42 4.06
CA TYR A 97 -1.39 7.77 4.19
C TYR A 97 -0.43 8.08 3.05
N ALA A 98 -0.55 9.27 2.50
CA ALA A 98 0.36 9.78 1.48
C ALA A 98 1.42 10.65 2.12
N CYS A 99 2.66 10.52 1.67
CA CYS A 99 3.77 11.32 2.17
C CYS A 99 3.74 12.74 1.58
N SER A 100 3.51 13.74 2.42
CA SER A 100 3.44 15.13 1.99
C SER A 100 4.73 15.62 1.31
N THR A 101 5.88 15.19 1.83
CA THR A 101 7.18 15.58 1.26
C THR A 101 7.35 15.00 -0.14
N THR A 102 6.96 13.75 -0.36
CA THR A 102 7.02 13.13 -1.69
C THR A 102 6.07 13.83 -2.66
N MET A 103 4.88 14.18 -2.21
CA MET A 103 3.92 14.90 -3.05
C MET A 103 4.51 16.22 -3.54
N GLU A 104 5.15 16.95 -2.65
CA GLU A 104 5.82 18.20 -3.00
C GLU A 104 6.98 17.98 -3.95
N LEU A 105 7.84 17.00 -3.65
CA LEU A 105 9.02 16.69 -4.46
C LEU A 105 8.66 16.24 -5.88
N MET A 106 7.59 15.49 -6.04
CA MET A 106 7.18 14.90 -7.32
C MET A 106 6.01 15.63 -7.98
N ASP A 107 5.65 16.80 -7.48
CA ASP A 107 4.52 17.61 -8.00
C ASP A 107 3.22 16.80 -8.11
N ILE A 108 2.93 16.01 -7.09
CA ILE A 108 1.69 15.22 -7.04
C ILE A 108 0.63 16.03 -6.30
N SER A 109 -0.50 16.30 -6.96
CA SER A 109 -1.63 16.98 -6.32
C SER A 109 -2.56 15.96 -5.65
N LYS A 110 -3.31 16.45 -4.67
CA LYS A 110 -4.29 15.63 -3.96
C LYS A 110 -5.32 15.00 -4.90
N ASP A 111 -5.67 15.71 -5.97
CA ASP A 111 -6.67 15.24 -6.94
C ASP A 111 -6.21 14.05 -7.75
N GLU A 112 -4.89 13.78 -7.79
CA GLU A 112 -4.34 12.62 -8.48
C GLU A 112 -4.41 11.34 -7.66
N LEU A 113 -4.70 11.46 -6.35
CA LEU A 113 -4.73 10.31 -5.44
C LEU A 113 -6.08 9.61 -5.49
N ILE A 114 -6.05 8.29 -5.25
CA ILE A 114 -7.27 7.49 -5.14
C ILE A 114 -8.07 7.91 -3.89
N PRO A 115 -9.41 7.75 -3.91
CA PRO A 115 -10.24 8.17 -2.77
C PRO A 115 -9.99 7.38 -1.48
N GLU A 116 -9.35 6.22 -1.56
CA GLU A 116 -9.03 5.39 -0.40
C GLU A 116 -7.93 5.97 0.49
N VAL A 117 -7.25 7.02 0.05
CA VAL A 117 -6.22 7.68 0.86
C VAL A 117 -6.88 8.45 2.00
N ASP A 118 -6.58 8.06 3.24
CA ASP A 118 -7.21 8.63 4.44
C ASP A 118 -6.59 9.95 4.87
N GLY A 119 -5.32 10.16 4.55
CA GLY A 119 -4.67 11.42 4.95
C GLY A 119 -3.34 11.64 4.25
N ILE A 120 -2.93 12.91 4.26
CA ILE A 120 -1.62 13.34 3.77
C ILE A 120 -0.83 13.76 5.00
N VAL A 121 0.27 13.08 5.28
CA VAL A 121 1.06 13.29 6.51
C VAL A 121 2.55 13.39 6.19
N GLY A 122 3.28 14.05 7.07
CA GLY A 122 4.73 14.09 7.01
C GLY A 122 5.35 12.95 7.80
N ALA A 123 6.68 12.83 7.73
CA ALA A 123 7.42 11.78 8.41
C ALA A 123 7.19 11.79 9.92
N ALA A 124 7.19 12.96 10.54
CA ALA A 124 7.00 13.08 11.99
C ALA A 124 5.63 12.54 12.42
N SER A 125 4.58 12.89 11.67
CA SER A 125 3.22 12.42 11.96
C SER A 125 3.12 10.90 11.81
N PHE A 126 3.72 10.34 10.75
CA PHE A 126 3.68 8.90 10.59
C PHE A 126 4.49 8.17 11.65
N LEU A 127 5.64 8.69 12.04
CA LEU A 127 6.43 8.10 13.14
C LEU A 127 5.61 8.06 14.44
N SER A 128 4.82 9.10 14.71
CA SER A 128 3.92 9.10 15.86
C SER A 128 2.87 7.99 15.79
N ILE A 129 2.39 7.69 14.58
CA ILE A 129 1.45 6.60 14.36
C ILE A 129 2.14 5.23 14.53
N ALA A 130 3.36 5.11 14.02
CA ALA A 130 4.06 3.84 13.91
C ALA A 130 4.88 3.45 15.14
N GLN A 131 5.19 4.40 16.03
CA GLN A 131 6.15 4.17 17.13
C GLN A 131 5.73 3.06 18.09
N ASP A 132 4.44 2.82 18.23
CA ASP A 132 3.91 1.77 19.11
C ASP A 132 3.40 0.54 18.32
N ALA A 133 3.73 0.44 17.06
CA ALA A 133 3.31 -0.70 16.26
C ALA A 133 4.06 -1.98 16.68
N ASP A 134 3.32 -3.08 16.75
CA ASP A 134 3.88 -4.39 17.09
C ASP A 134 4.70 -4.97 15.95
N VAL A 135 4.33 -4.66 14.72
CA VAL A 135 5.05 -5.07 13.51
C VAL A 135 5.30 -3.82 12.67
N GLN A 136 6.55 -3.60 12.31
CA GLN A 136 6.97 -2.47 11.49
C GLN A 136 7.75 -3.00 10.29
N LEU A 137 7.32 -2.65 9.09
CA LEU A 137 7.93 -3.14 7.85
C LEU A 137 8.23 -1.97 6.91
N PHE A 138 9.30 -2.12 6.15
CA PHE A 138 9.68 -1.21 5.08
C PHE A 138 9.81 -2.04 3.80
N ILE A 139 8.95 -1.77 2.81
CA ILE A 139 8.91 -2.56 1.57
C ILE A 139 8.96 -1.66 0.33
#